data_5b6b8808661a19cb4fe4908ff7f811b1
#
_entry.id   5b6b8808661a19cb4fe4908ff7f811b1
#
_cell.length_a   1.000
_cell.length_b   1.000
_cell.length_c   1.000
_cell.angle_alpha   90.00
_cell.angle_beta   90.00
_cell.angle_gamma   90.00
#
_symmetry.space_group_name_H-M   'P 1'
#
loop_
_entity.id
_entity.type
_entity.pdbx_description
1 polymer ?
#
loop_
_entity_poly.entity_id
_entity_poly.type
_entity_poly.pdbx_seq_one_letter_code
_entity_poly.pdbx_strand_id
1 'polypeptide(L)'
;MQDVTPKWLAKGLVLVCERCSKARIPEEDPELAARFGDFHLRDWLKAKLKADERWGAIRAINTSCMDVCAPGRVTVAVEPEHGQTHVFVVDPIADKDALYAKILELLGEANQ
;
A
#
# COMPACT_ATOMS: atom_id res chain seq x y z
N MET A 1 -20.69 -18.25 -14.04
CA MET A 1 -20.29 -17.28 -13.00
C MET A 1 -20.86 -17.70 -11.66
N GLN A 2 -20.04 -17.69 -10.64
CA GLN A 2 -20.45 -18.07 -9.30
C GLN A 2 -20.14 -16.92 -8.34
N ASP A 3 -21.09 -16.55 -7.51
CA ASP A 3 -20.88 -15.50 -6.52
C ASP A 3 -20.24 -16.13 -5.27
N VAL A 4 -19.02 -15.73 -4.96
CA VAL A 4 -18.26 -16.21 -3.79
C VAL A 4 -18.07 -15.12 -2.75
N THR A 5 -18.89 -14.07 -2.80
CA THR A 5 -18.81 -12.95 -1.86
C THR A 5 -18.71 -13.39 -0.40
N PRO A 6 -19.45 -14.40 0.08
CA PRO A 6 -19.34 -14.83 1.48
C PRO A 6 -17.96 -15.35 1.87
N LYS A 7 -17.11 -15.70 0.90
CA LYS A 7 -15.75 -16.16 1.17
C LYS A 7 -14.77 -15.00 1.27
N TRP A 8 -15.17 -13.79 0.89
CA TRP A 8 -14.32 -12.61 0.97
C TRP A 8 -14.47 -12.00 2.36
N LEU A 9 -13.45 -12.16 3.20
CA LEU A 9 -13.49 -11.76 4.60
C LEU A 9 -12.83 -10.41 4.87
N ALA A 10 -12.20 -9.82 3.87
CA ALA A 10 -11.48 -8.56 4.04
C ALA A 10 -12.43 -7.40 4.30
N LYS A 11 -12.08 -6.55 5.26
CA LYS A 11 -12.82 -5.33 5.57
C LYS A 11 -12.32 -4.13 4.77
N GLY A 12 -11.20 -4.29 4.10
CA GLY A 12 -10.64 -3.22 3.29
C GLY A 12 -9.48 -3.70 2.45
N LEU A 13 -9.18 -2.88 1.45
CA LEU A 13 -8.09 -3.13 0.51
C LEU A 13 -7.09 -1.98 0.54
N VAL A 14 -5.83 -2.32 0.41
CA VAL A 14 -4.76 -1.36 0.19
C VAL A 14 -4.17 -1.64 -1.19
N LEU A 15 -4.34 -0.71 -2.10
CA LEU A 15 -3.83 -0.84 -3.47
C LEU A 15 -2.52 -0.08 -3.57
N VAL A 16 -1.45 -0.78 -3.96
CA VAL A 16 -0.11 -0.19 -3.99
C VAL A 16 0.38 -0.14 -5.43
N CYS A 17 0.63 1.06 -5.93
CA CYS A 17 1.19 1.28 -7.27
C CYS A 17 2.68 1.55 -7.15
N GLU A 18 3.49 0.51 -7.29
CA GLU A 18 4.96 0.62 -7.27
C GLU A 18 5.57 0.55 -8.65
N ARG A 19 4.73 0.27 -9.66
CA ARG A 19 5.21 -0.07 -11.00
C ARG A 19 6.13 0.97 -11.60
N CYS A 20 5.81 2.25 -11.42
CA CYS A 20 6.56 3.33 -12.05
C CYS A 20 7.51 4.04 -11.09
N SER A 21 7.55 3.69 -9.82
CA SER A 21 8.36 4.40 -8.83
C SER A 21 9.84 4.37 -9.19
N LYS A 22 10.38 3.19 -9.49
CA LYS A 22 11.78 3.05 -9.89
C LYS A 22 12.05 3.62 -11.27
N ALA A 23 11.13 3.43 -12.21
CA ALA A 23 11.28 3.91 -13.57
C ALA A 23 11.28 5.44 -13.67
N ARG A 24 10.73 6.12 -12.65
CA ARG A 24 10.68 7.58 -12.63
C ARG A 24 11.79 8.23 -11.83
N ILE A 25 12.73 7.42 -11.32
CA ILE A 25 13.91 7.94 -10.63
C ILE A 25 14.88 8.46 -11.68
N PRO A 26 15.31 9.72 -11.61
CA PRO A 26 16.30 10.24 -12.56
C PRO A 26 17.61 9.43 -12.47
N GLU A 27 18.21 9.15 -13.62
CA GLU A 27 19.46 8.41 -13.69
C GLU A 27 20.60 9.11 -12.94
N GLU A 28 20.54 10.44 -12.89
CA GLU A 28 21.54 11.27 -12.21
C GLU A 28 21.35 11.30 -10.71
N ASP A 29 20.36 10.58 -10.17
CA ASP A 29 20.12 10.54 -8.71
C ASP A 29 20.35 9.13 -8.14
N PRO A 30 21.62 8.73 -7.96
CA PRO A 30 21.93 7.39 -7.46
C PRO A 30 21.52 7.19 -5.99
N GLU A 31 21.45 8.25 -5.19
CA GLU A 31 21.00 8.14 -3.80
C GLU A 31 19.55 7.71 -3.73
N LEU A 32 18.70 8.31 -4.55
CA LEU A 32 17.29 7.96 -4.58
C LEU A 32 17.10 6.53 -5.05
N ALA A 33 17.84 6.13 -6.10
CA ALA A 33 17.80 4.76 -6.60
C ALA A 33 18.24 3.76 -5.52
N ALA A 34 19.30 4.09 -4.75
CA ALA A 34 19.80 3.22 -3.70
C ALA A 34 18.80 3.06 -2.56
N ARG A 35 18.02 4.09 -2.25
CA ARG A 35 17.01 4.01 -1.19
C ARG A 35 15.94 2.97 -1.49
N PHE A 36 15.59 2.80 -2.78
CA PHE A 36 14.59 1.80 -3.15
C PHE A 36 15.18 0.39 -3.11
N GLY A 37 16.39 0.19 -3.66
CA GLY A 37 17.02 -1.13 -3.69
C GLY A 37 16.03 -2.22 -4.08
N ASP A 38 15.94 -3.26 -3.26
CA ASP A 38 14.99 -4.35 -3.44
C ASP A 38 13.75 -4.21 -2.54
N PHE A 39 13.55 -3.03 -1.95
CA PHE A 39 12.42 -2.81 -1.07
C PHE A 39 11.12 -2.66 -1.87
N HIS A 40 10.12 -3.44 -1.49
CA HIS A 40 8.78 -3.38 -2.06
C HIS A 40 7.78 -3.10 -0.96
N LEU A 41 7.12 -1.95 -1.03
CA LEU A 41 6.20 -1.51 0.00
C LEU A 41 5.05 -2.49 0.21
N ARG A 42 4.48 -3.02 -0.88
CA ARG A 42 3.39 -3.99 -0.77
C ARG A 42 3.81 -5.22 0.02
N ASP A 43 5.00 -5.73 -0.23
CA ASP A 43 5.49 -6.93 0.47
C ASP A 43 5.73 -6.64 1.94
N TRP A 44 6.25 -5.45 2.25
CA TRP A 44 6.44 -5.02 3.64
C TRP A 44 5.10 -4.91 4.36
N LEU A 45 4.09 -4.31 3.70
CA LEU A 45 2.75 -4.18 4.29
C LEU A 45 2.13 -5.55 4.53
N LYS A 46 2.25 -6.47 3.57
CA LYS A 46 1.72 -7.82 3.71
C LYS A 46 2.37 -8.54 4.90
N ALA A 47 3.69 -8.46 5.01
CA ALA A 47 4.41 -9.09 6.11
C ALA A 47 3.99 -8.51 7.46
N LYS A 48 3.84 -7.18 7.53
CA LYS A 48 3.42 -6.50 8.74
C LYS A 48 2.00 -6.88 9.14
N LEU A 49 1.09 -6.93 8.18
CA LEU A 49 -0.30 -7.32 8.42
C LEU A 49 -0.39 -8.77 8.88
N LYS A 50 0.42 -9.66 8.32
CA LYS A 50 0.47 -11.05 8.76
C LYS A 50 1.02 -11.18 10.18
N ALA A 51 2.09 -10.43 10.49
CA ALA A 51 2.69 -10.44 11.81
C ALA A 51 1.72 -9.94 12.88
N ASP A 52 0.88 -8.97 12.53
CA ASP A 52 -0.12 -8.41 13.44
C ASP A 52 -1.46 -9.14 13.38
N GLU A 53 -1.52 -10.27 12.68
CA GLU A 53 -2.72 -11.10 12.52
C GLU A 53 -3.89 -10.36 11.89
N ARG A 54 -3.61 -9.45 10.96
CA ARG A 54 -4.63 -8.63 10.29
C ARG A 54 -4.83 -8.98 8.81
N TRP A 55 -4.04 -9.93 8.29
CA TRP A 55 -4.08 -10.25 6.87
C TRP A 55 -5.46 -10.75 6.40
N GLY A 56 -6.22 -11.38 7.28
CA GLY A 56 -7.57 -11.81 6.95
C GLY A 56 -8.54 -10.65 6.75
N ALA A 57 -8.35 -9.55 7.49
CA ALA A 57 -9.24 -8.39 7.44
C ALA A 57 -8.77 -7.32 6.44
N ILE A 58 -7.46 -7.22 6.21
CA ILE A 58 -6.88 -6.20 5.35
C ILE A 58 -5.96 -6.87 4.36
N ARG A 59 -6.15 -6.58 3.07
CA ARG A 59 -5.32 -7.11 2.00
C ARG A 59 -4.57 -5.98 1.32
N ALA A 60 -3.28 -6.20 1.07
CA ALA A 60 -2.45 -5.27 0.31
C ALA A 60 -2.07 -5.93 -1.01
N ILE A 61 -2.41 -5.30 -2.11
CA ILE A 61 -2.14 -5.83 -3.44
C ILE A 61 -1.50 -4.77 -4.33
N ASN A 62 -0.67 -5.22 -5.26
CA ASN A 62 -0.13 -4.33 -6.28
C ASN A 62 -1.21 -4.08 -7.33
N THR A 63 -1.24 -2.86 -7.85
CA THR A 63 -2.18 -2.50 -8.88
C THR A 63 -1.46 -1.86 -10.06
N SER A 64 -2.17 -1.71 -11.17
CA SER A 64 -1.67 -0.98 -12.30
C SER A 64 -1.67 0.52 -12.01
N CYS A 65 -1.19 1.32 -12.97
CA CYS A 65 -1.05 2.77 -12.78
C CYS A 65 -2.36 3.43 -12.35
N MET A 66 -2.28 4.28 -11.34
CA MET A 66 -3.42 5.08 -10.87
C MET A 66 -3.37 6.51 -11.40
N ASP A 67 -2.44 6.82 -12.31
CA ASP A 67 -2.25 8.13 -12.92
C ASP A 67 -1.95 9.26 -11.94
N VAL A 68 -1.56 8.91 -10.72
CA VAL A 68 -1.09 9.86 -9.70
C VAL A 68 0.31 9.43 -9.32
N CYS A 69 1.32 10.10 -9.83
CA CYS A 69 2.69 9.67 -9.67
C CYS A 69 3.61 10.82 -9.30
N ALA A 70 4.63 10.51 -8.50
CA ALA A 70 5.72 11.43 -8.22
C ALA A 70 7.04 10.62 -8.25
N PRO A 71 8.12 11.15 -8.82
CA PRO A 71 9.39 10.43 -8.84
C PRO A 71 9.83 10.06 -7.43
N GLY A 72 10.26 8.82 -7.26
CA GLY A 72 10.72 8.34 -5.96
C GLY A 72 9.63 8.17 -4.91
N ARG A 73 8.36 8.14 -5.34
CA ARG A 73 7.22 7.95 -4.44
C ARG A 73 6.36 6.79 -4.91
N VAL A 74 5.54 6.29 -4.01
CA VAL A 74 4.60 5.21 -4.27
C VAL A 74 3.19 5.72 -4.00
N THR A 75 2.27 5.45 -4.90
CA THR A 75 0.88 5.83 -4.72
C THR A 75 0.12 4.68 -4.06
N VAL A 76 -0.61 4.98 -2.99
CA VAL A 76 -1.34 3.99 -2.21
C VAL A 76 -2.78 4.45 -2.06
N ALA A 77 -3.72 3.58 -2.45
CA ALA A 77 -5.13 3.82 -2.23
C ALA A 77 -5.61 2.90 -1.11
N VAL A 78 -6.30 3.48 -0.14
CA VAL A 78 -6.90 2.73 0.97
C VAL A 78 -8.40 2.74 0.76
N GLU A 79 -8.96 1.56 0.52
CA GLU A 79 -10.38 1.38 0.22
C GLU A 79 -11.07 0.61 1.34
N PRO A 80 -11.77 1.30 2.25
CA PRO A 80 -12.53 0.61 3.29
C PRO A 80 -13.76 -0.08 2.72
N GLU A 81 -14.27 -1.06 3.46
CA GLU A 81 -15.51 -1.74 3.10
C GLU A 81 -16.67 -0.74 2.97
N HIS A 82 -16.70 0.21 3.88
CA HIS A 82 -17.68 1.30 3.87
C HIS A 82 -16.93 2.61 4.06
N GLY A 83 -17.27 3.60 3.28
CA GLY A 83 -16.69 4.92 3.40
C GLY A 83 -15.91 5.33 2.16
N GLN A 84 -15.18 6.41 2.30
CA GLN A 84 -14.48 7.05 1.19
C GLN A 84 -13.11 6.42 0.96
N THR A 85 -12.74 6.27 -0.32
CA THR A 85 -11.38 5.89 -0.70
C THR A 85 -10.43 7.04 -0.41
N HIS A 86 -9.28 6.75 0.17
CA HIS A 86 -8.22 7.71 0.41
C HIS A 86 -7.00 7.33 -0.42
N VAL A 87 -6.39 8.31 -1.06
CA VAL A 87 -5.21 8.07 -1.90
C VAL A 87 -4.05 8.92 -1.38
N PHE A 88 -2.91 8.26 -1.15
CA PHE A 88 -1.72 8.90 -0.63
C PHE A 88 -0.55 8.69 -1.58
N VAL A 89 0.33 9.69 -1.64
CA VAL A 89 1.63 9.55 -2.30
C VAL A 89 2.67 9.56 -1.19
N VAL A 90 3.42 8.48 -1.04
CA VAL A 90 4.29 8.27 0.11
C VAL A 90 5.73 7.98 -0.30
N ASP A 91 6.66 8.32 0.58
CA ASP A 91 8.02 7.81 0.51
C ASP A 91 7.97 6.40 1.10
N PRO A 92 8.25 5.34 0.32
CA PRO A 92 8.01 3.98 0.78
C PRO A 92 8.90 3.56 1.94
N ILE A 93 10.00 4.26 2.16
CA ILE A 93 10.93 3.96 3.24
C ILE A 93 10.67 4.85 4.44
N ALA A 94 10.60 6.16 4.24
CA ALA A 94 10.44 7.10 5.34
C ALA A 94 9.03 7.09 5.93
N ASP A 95 8.01 6.85 5.10
CA ASP A 95 6.61 6.97 5.51
C ASP A 95 5.92 5.64 5.80
N LYS A 96 6.63 4.51 5.68
CA LYS A 96 5.97 3.20 5.77
C LYS A 96 5.25 2.96 7.11
N ASP A 97 5.85 3.35 8.22
CA ASP A 97 5.24 3.17 9.53
C ASP A 97 4.04 4.09 9.73
N ALA A 98 4.15 5.35 9.31
CA ALA A 98 3.05 6.30 9.36
C ALA A 98 1.90 5.85 8.46
N LEU A 99 2.22 5.31 7.29
CA LEU A 99 1.23 4.76 6.37
C LEU A 99 0.49 3.59 7.01
N TYR A 100 1.21 2.67 7.63
CA TYR A 100 0.60 1.52 8.29
C TYR A 100 -0.38 1.98 9.37
N ALA A 101 0.02 2.92 10.21
CA ALA A 101 -0.84 3.47 11.24
C ALA A 101 -2.09 4.11 10.64
N LYS A 102 -1.93 4.84 9.53
CA LYS A 102 -3.05 5.49 8.84
C LYS A 102 -4.01 4.47 8.24
N ILE A 103 -3.47 3.38 7.68
CA ILE A 103 -4.30 2.29 7.15
C ILE A 103 -5.17 1.70 8.26
N LEU A 104 -4.57 1.40 9.41
CA LEU A 104 -5.33 0.85 10.53
C LEU A 104 -6.41 1.81 11.01
N GLU A 105 -6.09 3.10 11.08
CA GLU A 105 -7.06 4.12 11.47
C GLU A 105 -8.25 4.18 10.50
N LEU A 106 -7.96 4.22 9.19
CA LEU A 106 -9.00 4.35 8.17
C LEU A 106 -9.87 3.09 8.06
N LEU A 107 -9.33 1.93 8.37
CA LEU A 107 -10.03 0.66 8.26
C LEU A 107 -10.61 0.19 9.60
N GLY A 108 -10.54 1.04 10.63
CA GLY A 108 -11.15 0.74 11.92
C GLY A 108 -10.39 -0.26 12.77
N GLU A 109 -9.09 -0.46 12.52
CA GLU A 109 -8.26 -1.43 13.23
C GLU A 109 -7.31 -0.80 14.25
N ALA A 110 -7.31 0.53 14.36
CA ALA A 110 -6.30 1.24 15.16
C ALA A 110 -6.36 0.94 16.65
N ASN A 111 -7.52 0.56 17.16
CA ASN A 111 -7.72 0.30 18.59
C ASN A 111 -7.84 -1.19 18.93
N GLN A 112 -7.37 -2.03 18.04
CA GLN A 112 -7.41 -3.48 18.22
C GLN A 112 -6.22 -4.00 19.01
#